data_72dfe0754b9b9bf9a0d7caa823bc2398
#
_entry.id   72dfe0754b9b9bf9a0d7caa823bc2398
#
_cell.length_a   1.000
_cell.length_b   1.000
_cell.length_c   1.000
_cell.angle_alpha   90.00
_cell.angle_beta   90.00
_cell.angle_gamma   90.00
#
_symmetry.space_group_name_H-M   'P 1'
#
loop_
_entity.id
_entity.type
_entity.pdbx_description
1 polymer ?
#
loop_
_entity_poly.entity_id
_entity_poly.type
_entity_poly.pdbx_seq_one_letter_code
_entity_poly.pdbx_strand_id
1 'polypeptide(L)'
;MTTYVDLYYTMRSPYCYLATPTLAQLVKRYDLFFNLKPVYPLAVSDPTFFEKVNPMWPPYLSIDTRRIAERLNIPFRWPRPDPVVQDMTTRKISNHQPYITRLTHFAQIAADKGQGLEYICSVSALLYHPEISGWNEGDFLRNTMSDVKLDFDEFQEIAEQQSSQLETKVQNNRKEQLDSGHWGAPLFVFQGEVFFGQDRIDDLIWYLKKAGLDARPSTTN
;
A
#
# COMPACT_ATOMS: atom_id res chain seq x y z
N MET A 1 12.23 -23.03 -1.68
CA MET A 1 11.62 -22.44 -2.91
C MET A 1 10.84 -21.22 -2.47
N THR A 2 11.06 -20.06 -3.08
CA THR A 2 10.42 -18.81 -2.68
C THR A 2 8.90 -18.89 -2.81
N THR A 3 8.19 -18.55 -1.76
CA THR A 3 6.72 -18.47 -1.74
C THR A 3 6.28 -17.09 -2.21
N TYR A 4 5.40 -17.03 -3.21
CA TYR A 4 4.88 -15.77 -3.76
C TYR A 4 3.45 -15.53 -3.28
N VAL A 5 3.18 -14.34 -2.77
CA VAL A 5 1.84 -13.91 -2.34
C VAL A 5 1.50 -12.61 -3.06
N ASP A 6 0.38 -12.54 -3.75
CA ASP A 6 -0.11 -11.30 -4.32
C ASP A 6 -0.58 -10.36 -3.20
N LEU A 7 -0.11 -9.11 -3.25
CA LEU A 7 -0.44 -8.06 -2.30
C LEU A 7 -1.09 -6.88 -3.02
N TYR A 8 -2.42 -6.75 -2.93
CA TYR A 8 -3.12 -5.55 -3.39
C TYR A 8 -3.03 -4.46 -2.34
N TYR A 9 -2.49 -3.33 -2.75
CA TYR A 9 -2.10 -2.25 -1.84
C TYR A 9 -2.49 -0.89 -2.39
N THR A 10 -2.92 0.02 -1.53
CA THR A 10 -3.13 1.42 -1.88
C THR A 10 -2.41 2.36 -0.94
N MET A 11 -1.76 3.38 -1.50
CA MET A 11 -0.90 4.31 -0.76
C MET A 11 -1.68 5.22 0.22
N ARG A 12 -3.01 5.29 0.10
CA ARG A 12 -3.84 6.12 0.98
C ARG A 12 -4.51 5.35 2.12
N SER A 13 -4.46 4.01 2.14
CA SER A 13 -5.10 3.23 3.21
C SER A 13 -4.21 3.18 4.47
N PRO A 14 -4.71 3.61 5.64
CA PRO A 14 -3.97 3.49 6.89
C PRO A 14 -3.71 2.02 7.28
N TYR A 15 -4.63 1.11 6.99
CA TYR A 15 -4.43 -0.31 7.24
C TYR A 15 -3.33 -0.92 6.35
N CYS A 16 -3.17 -0.40 5.12
CA CYS A 16 -2.04 -0.75 4.27
C CYS A 16 -0.72 -0.33 4.92
N TYR A 17 -0.63 0.92 5.38
CA TYR A 17 0.56 1.41 6.08
C TYR A 17 0.86 0.59 7.35
N LEU A 18 -0.14 0.34 8.19
CA LEU A 18 0.02 -0.38 9.45
C LEU A 18 0.45 -1.86 9.24
N ALA A 19 0.27 -2.42 8.05
CA ALA A 19 0.76 -3.74 7.69
C ALA A 19 2.27 -3.75 7.38
N THR A 20 2.83 -2.64 6.85
CA THR A 20 4.18 -2.63 6.25
C THR A 20 5.31 -3.08 7.18
N PRO A 21 5.36 -2.71 8.48
CA PRO A 21 6.43 -3.19 9.35
C PRO A 21 6.41 -4.71 9.55
N THR A 22 5.22 -5.29 9.64
CA THR A 22 5.06 -6.74 9.75
C THR A 22 5.49 -7.43 8.45
N LEU A 23 5.09 -6.91 7.28
CA LEU A 23 5.49 -7.47 5.98
C LEU A 23 7.01 -7.44 5.81
N ALA A 24 7.66 -6.32 6.18
CA ALA A 24 9.12 -6.21 6.13
C ALA A 24 9.84 -7.21 7.06
N GLN A 25 9.25 -7.54 8.21
CA GLN A 25 9.80 -8.58 9.11
C GLN A 25 9.60 -9.99 8.52
N LEU A 26 8.46 -10.25 7.88
CA LEU A 26 8.14 -11.56 7.33
C LEU A 26 9.10 -11.97 6.22
N VAL A 27 9.43 -11.07 5.28
CA VAL A 27 10.38 -11.37 4.19
C VAL A 27 11.82 -11.55 4.68
N LYS A 28 12.16 -11.00 5.86
CA LYS A 28 13.44 -11.28 6.52
C LYS A 28 13.47 -12.66 7.16
N ARG A 29 12.32 -13.11 7.70
CA ARG A 29 12.20 -14.36 8.44
C ARG A 29 11.95 -15.57 7.56
N TYR A 30 11.23 -15.39 6.46
CA TYR A 30 10.78 -16.48 5.59
C TYR A 30 11.27 -16.28 4.14
N ASP A 31 11.37 -17.36 3.38
CA ASP A 31 11.57 -17.30 1.93
C ASP A 31 10.24 -16.94 1.23
N LEU A 32 9.85 -15.70 1.41
CA LEU A 32 8.57 -15.12 1.02
C LEU A 32 8.81 -13.87 0.18
N PHE A 33 8.04 -13.73 -0.89
CA PHE A 33 7.99 -12.55 -1.74
C PHE A 33 6.55 -12.06 -1.88
N PHE A 34 6.32 -10.79 -1.58
CA PHE A 34 5.05 -10.13 -1.86
C PHE A 34 5.08 -9.52 -3.25
N ASN A 35 4.31 -10.12 -4.17
CA ASN A 35 4.07 -9.58 -5.50
C ASN A 35 3.11 -8.39 -5.38
N LEU A 36 3.68 -7.19 -5.33
CA LEU A 36 2.90 -5.97 -5.14
C LEU A 36 2.03 -5.68 -6.36
N LYS A 37 0.74 -5.49 -6.12
CA LYS A 37 -0.28 -5.08 -7.08
C LYS A 37 -0.93 -3.77 -6.61
N PRO A 38 -0.39 -2.61 -7.01
CA PRO A 38 -0.95 -1.33 -6.64
C PRO A 38 -2.35 -1.14 -7.18
N VAL A 39 -3.24 -0.60 -6.34
CA VAL A 39 -4.61 -0.23 -6.73
C VAL A 39 -4.93 1.17 -6.21
N TYR A 40 -5.82 1.88 -6.90
CA TYR A 40 -6.31 3.14 -6.39
C TYR A 40 -7.15 2.97 -5.12
N PRO A 41 -7.16 3.96 -4.21
CA PRO A 41 -8.07 3.95 -3.08
C PRO A 41 -9.53 3.99 -3.55
N LEU A 42 -10.44 3.42 -2.77
CA LEU A 42 -11.87 3.37 -3.09
C LEU A 42 -12.47 4.74 -3.37
N ALA A 43 -11.99 5.79 -2.71
CA ALA A 43 -12.40 7.16 -2.99
C ALA A 43 -12.20 7.57 -4.46
N VAL A 44 -11.21 7.00 -5.15
CA VAL A 44 -10.89 7.27 -6.55
C VAL A 44 -11.54 6.25 -7.48
N SER A 45 -11.45 4.96 -7.14
CA SER A 45 -11.98 3.87 -7.97
C SER A 45 -13.51 3.72 -7.91
N ASP A 46 -14.13 4.14 -6.82
CA ASP A 46 -15.61 4.28 -6.68
C ASP A 46 -15.91 5.60 -5.94
N PRO A 47 -16.01 6.72 -6.66
CA PRO A 47 -16.27 8.04 -6.05
C PRO A 47 -17.57 8.10 -5.22
N THR A 48 -18.51 7.18 -5.45
CA THR A 48 -19.76 7.08 -4.70
C THR A 48 -19.64 6.23 -3.42
N PHE A 49 -18.50 5.61 -3.18
CA PHE A 49 -18.28 4.73 -2.03
C PHE A 49 -18.63 5.42 -0.70
N PHE A 50 -18.13 6.64 -0.50
CA PHE A 50 -18.37 7.38 0.74
C PHE A 50 -19.79 7.90 0.90
N GLU A 51 -20.58 7.98 -0.17
CA GLU A 51 -22.00 8.30 -0.11
C GLU A 51 -22.83 7.13 0.43
N LYS A 52 -22.35 5.91 0.15
CA LYS A 52 -23.04 4.66 0.51
C LYS A 52 -22.60 4.08 1.85
N VAL A 53 -21.45 4.50 2.35
CA VAL A 53 -20.87 3.95 3.58
C VAL A 53 -21.61 4.50 4.81
N ASN A 54 -21.79 3.62 5.82
CA ASN A 54 -22.40 4.04 7.09
C ASN A 54 -21.64 5.24 7.70
N PRO A 55 -22.32 6.34 8.05
CA PRO A 55 -21.69 7.54 8.60
C PRO A 55 -20.84 7.31 9.87
N MET A 56 -21.08 6.25 10.60
CA MET A 56 -20.31 5.87 11.78
C MET A 56 -18.94 5.27 11.44
N TRP A 57 -18.74 4.80 10.20
CA TRP A 57 -17.51 4.13 9.81
C TRP A 57 -16.29 5.06 9.77
N PRO A 58 -16.31 6.28 9.16
CA PRO A 58 -15.14 7.13 9.12
C PRO A 58 -14.61 7.57 10.50
N PRO A 59 -15.45 7.97 11.47
CA PRO A 59 -15.00 8.22 12.84
C PRO A 59 -14.38 6.99 13.50
N TYR A 60 -15.00 5.82 13.34
CA TYR A 60 -14.47 4.56 13.86
C TYR A 60 -13.11 4.24 13.25
N LEU A 61 -12.96 4.33 11.92
CA LEU A 61 -11.69 4.13 11.22
C LEU A 61 -10.56 4.97 11.84
N SER A 62 -10.84 6.24 12.14
CA SER A 62 -9.86 7.16 12.74
C SER A 62 -9.44 6.74 14.16
N ILE A 63 -10.37 6.22 14.95
CA ILE A 63 -10.10 5.72 16.31
C ILE A 63 -9.32 4.41 16.23
N ASP A 64 -9.76 3.50 15.38
CA ASP A 64 -9.22 2.16 15.26
C ASP A 64 -7.77 2.17 14.77
N THR A 65 -7.50 2.92 13.69
CA THR A 65 -6.14 3.04 13.13
C THR A 65 -5.14 3.64 14.13
N ARG A 66 -5.57 4.63 14.93
CA ARG A 66 -4.72 5.21 15.99
C ARG A 66 -4.43 4.18 17.08
N ARG A 67 -5.44 3.43 17.52
CA ARG A 67 -5.29 2.37 18.52
C ARG A 67 -4.34 1.26 18.05
N ILE A 68 -4.46 0.86 16.79
CA ILE A 68 -3.56 -0.15 16.19
C ILE A 68 -2.13 0.39 16.12
N ALA A 69 -1.95 1.63 15.65
CA ALA A 69 -0.64 2.28 15.58
C ALA A 69 0.03 2.35 16.96
N GLU A 70 -0.71 2.78 17.99
CA GLU A 70 -0.24 2.82 19.38
C GLU A 70 0.16 1.41 19.89
N ARG A 71 -0.71 0.42 19.71
CA ARG A 71 -0.45 -0.97 20.12
C ARG A 71 0.79 -1.56 19.45
N LEU A 72 1.03 -1.22 18.18
CA LEU A 72 2.16 -1.72 17.40
C LEU A 72 3.40 -0.82 17.50
N ASN A 73 3.31 0.29 18.23
CA ASN A 73 4.35 1.33 18.33
C ASN A 73 4.80 1.83 16.95
N ILE A 74 3.84 2.07 16.07
CA ILE A 74 4.07 2.61 14.72
C ILE A 74 3.75 4.10 14.73
N PRO A 75 4.68 5.00 14.32
CA PRO A 75 4.40 6.43 14.17
C PRO A 75 3.22 6.63 13.22
N PHE A 76 2.20 7.40 13.65
CA PHE A 76 0.98 7.53 12.85
C PHE A 76 0.37 8.92 12.95
N ARG A 77 0.17 9.53 11.78
CA ARG A 77 -0.70 10.67 11.54
C ARG A 77 -1.28 10.56 10.12
N TRP A 78 -2.49 11.03 9.92
CA TRP A 78 -3.05 11.12 8.56
C TRP A 78 -2.18 12.00 7.66
N PRO A 79 -1.95 11.61 6.38
CA PRO A 79 -1.11 12.35 5.44
C PRO A 79 -1.53 13.82 5.29
N ARG A 80 -0.55 14.70 5.15
CA ARG A 80 -0.75 16.12 4.89
C ARG A 80 0.20 16.62 3.79
N PRO A 81 -0.35 16.95 2.60
CA PRO A 81 -1.76 16.85 2.19
C PRO A 81 -2.24 15.39 2.09
N ASP A 82 -3.58 15.19 2.07
CA ASP A 82 -4.15 13.89 1.71
C ASP A 82 -3.72 13.55 0.27
N PRO A 83 -3.21 12.34 -0.02
CA PRO A 83 -2.90 11.94 -1.40
C PRO A 83 -4.08 11.99 -2.35
N VAL A 84 -5.31 11.89 -1.83
CA VAL A 84 -6.55 12.05 -2.61
C VAL A 84 -7.03 13.50 -2.53
N VAL A 85 -7.12 14.16 -3.68
CA VAL A 85 -7.66 15.51 -3.79
C VAL A 85 -9.18 15.45 -3.68
N GLN A 86 -9.72 16.08 -2.63
CA GLN A 86 -11.15 16.11 -2.36
C GLN A 86 -11.56 17.44 -1.72
N ASP A 87 -12.80 17.83 -1.96
CA ASP A 87 -13.41 18.95 -1.24
C ASP A 87 -13.79 18.51 0.18
N MET A 88 -13.18 19.12 1.19
CA MET A 88 -13.37 18.72 2.59
C MET A 88 -14.75 19.02 3.13
N THR A 89 -15.50 19.94 2.50
CA THR A 89 -16.87 20.34 2.91
C THR A 89 -17.91 19.41 2.28
N THR A 90 -17.82 19.22 0.97
CA THR A 90 -18.79 18.42 0.21
C THR A 90 -18.40 16.94 0.11
N ARG A 91 -17.16 16.59 0.48
CA ARG A 91 -16.54 15.27 0.30
C ARG A 91 -16.45 14.80 -1.16
N LYS A 92 -16.67 15.73 -2.09
CA LYS A 92 -16.58 15.42 -3.52
C LYS A 92 -15.12 15.16 -3.92
N ILE A 93 -14.89 14.03 -4.54
CA ILE A 93 -13.57 13.64 -5.06
C ILE A 93 -13.31 14.40 -6.35
N SER A 94 -12.12 15.01 -6.48
CA SER A 94 -11.70 15.67 -7.71
C SER A 94 -11.48 14.65 -8.84
N ASN A 95 -11.80 15.03 -10.06
CA ASN A 95 -11.44 14.23 -11.24
C ASN A 95 -9.93 14.29 -11.53
N HIS A 96 -9.23 15.31 -11.02
CA HIS A 96 -7.78 15.45 -11.14
C HIS A 96 -7.12 14.99 -9.85
N GLN A 97 -6.31 13.91 -9.93
CA GLN A 97 -5.70 13.21 -8.81
C GLN A 97 -4.16 13.11 -8.95
N PRO A 98 -3.42 14.23 -8.99
CA PRO A 98 -2.00 14.23 -9.35
C PRO A 98 -1.15 13.46 -8.33
N TYR A 99 -1.49 13.56 -7.04
CA TYR A 99 -0.69 12.96 -5.98
C TYR A 99 -0.85 11.44 -5.91
N ILE A 100 -2.09 10.97 -5.80
CA ILE A 100 -2.32 9.52 -5.67
C ILE A 100 -1.98 8.78 -6.97
N THR A 101 -2.16 9.41 -8.13
CA THR A 101 -1.75 8.84 -9.43
C THR A 101 -0.24 8.64 -9.46
N ARG A 102 0.56 9.68 -9.13
CA ARG A 102 2.02 9.55 -9.07
C ARG A 102 2.46 8.46 -8.11
N LEU A 103 1.94 8.45 -6.88
CA LEU A 103 2.29 7.44 -5.88
C LEU A 103 1.95 6.02 -6.33
N THR A 104 0.80 5.84 -7.00
CA THR A 104 0.34 4.52 -7.48
C THR A 104 1.18 4.06 -8.68
N HIS A 105 1.49 4.96 -9.62
CA HIS A 105 2.37 4.66 -10.75
C HIS A 105 3.79 4.32 -10.29
N PHE A 106 4.34 5.06 -9.34
CA PHE A 106 5.65 4.75 -8.75
C PHE A 106 5.63 3.40 -8.02
N ALA A 107 4.56 3.06 -7.31
CA ALA A 107 4.40 1.75 -6.71
C ALA A 107 4.38 0.64 -7.78
N GLN A 108 3.75 0.88 -8.94
CA GLN A 108 3.72 -0.08 -10.05
C GLN A 108 5.11 -0.23 -10.69
N ILE A 109 5.86 0.86 -10.88
CA ILE A 109 7.24 0.81 -11.38
C ILE A 109 8.13 0.02 -10.41
N ALA A 110 8.00 0.27 -9.10
CA ALA A 110 8.73 -0.48 -8.08
C ALA A 110 8.37 -1.96 -8.09
N ALA A 111 7.08 -2.30 -8.26
CA ALA A 111 6.61 -3.67 -8.39
C ALA A 111 7.24 -4.37 -9.62
N ASP A 112 7.24 -3.72 -10.77
CA ASP A 112 7.83 -4.23 -12.01
C ASP A 112 9.35 -4.47 -11.89
N LYS A 113 10.02 -3.70 -11.02
CA LYS A 113 11.45 -3.85 -10.69
C LYS A 113 11.72 -4.86 -9.56
N GLY A 114 10.68 -5.47 -8.98
CA GLY A 114 10.82 -6.37 -7.82
C GLY A 114 11.16 -5.67 -6.50
N GLN A 115 10.99 -4.36 -6.43
CA GLN A 115 11.30 -3.48 -5.27
C GLN A 115 10.02 -2.88 -4.65
N GLY A 116 8.89 -3.51 -4.90
CA GLY A 116 7.58 -3.00 -4.47
C GLY A 116 7.45 -2.88 -2.95
N LEU A 117 7.99 -3.83 -2.19
CA LEU A 117 7.90 -3.82 -0.73
C LEU A 117 8.73 -2.67 -0.14
N GLU A 118 9.94 -2.44 -0.64
CA GLU A 118 10.80 -1.33 -0.22
C GLU A 118 10.10 0.01 -0.44
N TYR A 119 9.50 0.19 -1.63
CA TYR A 119 8.75 1.39 -1.96
C TYR A 119 7.59 1.63 -1.00
N ILE A 120 6.68 0.65 -0.84
CA ILE A 120 5.50 0.85 0.01
C ILE A 120 5.86 1.04 1.48
N CYS A 121 6.91 0.39 1.99
CA CYS A 121 7.36 0.56 3.36
C CYS A 121 7.91 1.98 3.60
N SER A 122 8.80 2.45 2.74
CA SER A 122 9.45 3.76 2.92
C SER A 122 8.49 4.92 2.63
N VAL A 123 7.79 4.88 1.50
CA VAL A 123 6.90 5.98 1.11
C VAL A 123 5.65 6.06 2.00
N SER A 124 5.10 4.93 2.45
CA SER A 124 3.99 4.99 3.42
C SER A 124 4.46 5.54 4.77
N ALA A 125 5.67 5.20 5.22
CA ALA A 125 6.24 5.79 6.43
C ALA A 125 6.39 7.33 6.31
N LEU A 126 6.81 7.83 5.15
CA LEU A 126 6.83 9.27 4.85
C LEU A 126 5.42 9.89 4.94
N LEU A 127 4.44 9.29 4.24
CA LEU A 127 3.08 9.82 4.16
C LEU A 127 2.41 9.93 5.54
N TYR A 128 2.59 8.91 6.38
CA TYR A 128 1.96 8.81 7.70
C TYR A 128 2.83 9.33 8.84
N HIS A 129 3.98 9.95 8.54
CA HIS A 129 4.91 10.45 9.56
C HIS A 129 4.28 11.57 10.39
N PRO A 130 4.34 11.52 11.74
CA PRO A 130 3.69 12.51 12.59
C PRO A 130 4.16 13.94 12.39
N GLU A 131 5.44 14.14 12.08
CA GLU A 131 6.08 15.44 12.01
C GLU A 131 6.18 16.02 10.59
N ILE A 132 5.97 15.19 9.54
CA ILE A 132 6.12 15.65 8.15
C ILE A 132 4.78 16.17 7.63
N SER A 133 4.77 17.45 7.20
CA SER A 133 3.73 18.06 6.37
C SER A 133 4.34 18.49 5.04
N GLY A 134 3.57 18.45 3.96
CA GLY A 134 4.10 18.79 2.64
C GLY A 134 5.00 17.70 2.04
N TRP A 135 4.70 16.43 2.30
CA TRP A 135 5.46 15.29 1.75
C TRP A 135 5.61 15.34 0.22
N ASN A 136 4.70 16.05 -0.46
CA ASN A 136 4.64 16.25 -1.92
C ASN A 136 5.50 17.42 -2.41
N GLU A 137 6.11 18.17 -1.51
CA GLU A 137 6.93 19.36 -1.77
C GLU A 137 8.41 19.07 -1.51
N GLY A 138 9.28 19.88 -2.11
CA GLY A 138 10.73 19.74 -1.96
C GLY A 138 11.22 18.33 -2.29
N ASP A 139 12.20 17.86 -1.52
CA ASP A 139 12.90 16.60 -1.78
C ASP A 139 12.46 15.44 -0.87
N PHE A 140 11.37 15.58 -0.12
CA PHE A 140 10.95 14.53 0.82
C PHE A 140 10.77 13.17 0.15
N LEU A 141 10.01 13.11 -0.93
CA LEU A 141 9.77 11.85 -1.64
C LEU A 141 11.04 11.32 -2.31
N ARG A 142 11.83 12.21 -2.92
CA ARG A 142 13.13 11.89 -3.53
C ARG A 142 14.08 11.26 -2.52
N ASN A 143 14.29 11.92 -1.39
CA ASN A 143 15.19 11.44 -0.34
C ASN A 143 14.73 10.10 0.23
N THR A 144 13.42 9.97 0.51
CA THR A 144 12.83 8.72 1.00
C THR A 144 13.03 7.56 0.02
N MET A 145 12.90 7.79 -1.28
CA MET A 145 13.16 6.77 -2.29
C MET A 145 14.65 6.44 -2.38
N SER A 146 15.51 7.44 -2.33
CA SER A 146 16.98 7.27 -2.35
C SER A 146 17.48 6.43 -1.17
N ASP A 147 16.91 6.60 0.03
CA ASP A 147 17.26 5.83 1.24
C ASP A 147 17.07 4.31 1.05
N VAL A 148 16.17 3.91 0.16
CA VAL A 148 15.91 2.52 -0.20
C VAL A 148 16.42 2.16 -1.61
N LYS A 149 17.33 2.97 -2.16
CA LYS A 149 18.00 2.76 -3.45
C LYS A 149 17.05 2.74 -4.65
N LEU A 150 15.99 3.54 -4.58
CA LEU A 150 15.09 3.82 -5.69
C LEU A 150 15.42 5.20 -6.27
N ASP A 151 15.60 5.28 -7.58
CA ASP A 151 15.92 6.52 -8.28
C ASP A 151 14.63 7.28 -8.63
N PHE A 152 14.39 8.40 -7.95
CA PHE A 152 13.21 9.22 -8.16
C PHE A 152 13.12 9.77 -9.59
N ASP A 153 14.24 10.19 -10.18
CA ASP A 153 14.23 10.79 -11.52
C ASP A 153 13.93 9.74 -12.58
N GLU A 154 14.50 8.54 -12.45
CA GLU A 154 14.15 7.40 -13.29
C GLU A 154 12.66 7.06 -13.20
N PHE A 155 12.09 7.03 -11.99
CA PHE A 155 10.67 6.75 -11.80
C PHE A 155 9.77 7.84 -12.38
N GLN A 156 10.18 9.11 -12.26
CA GLN A 156 9.47 10.24 -12.84
C GLN A 156 9.45 10.15 -14.38
N GLU A 157 10.59 9.88 -14.99
CA GLU A 157 10.72 9.71 -16.44
C GLU A 157 9.86 8.56 -16.96
N ILE A 158 9.92 7.39 -16.31
CA ILE A 158 9.09 6.23 -16.67
C ILE A 158 7.60 6.57 -16.52
N ALA A 159 7.20 7.25 -15.43
CA ALA A 159 5.81 7.61 -15.19
C ALA A 159 5.26 8.58 -16.24
N GLU A 160 6.11 9.50 -16.73
CA GLU A 160 5.74 10.43 -17.80
C GLU A 160 5.65 9.72 -19.16
N GLN A 161 6.65 8.93 -19.52
CA GLN A 161 6.73 8.24 -20.81
C GLN A 161 5.71 7.10 -20.96
N GLN A 162 5.38 6.40 -19.85
CA GLN A 162 4.57 5.19 -19.86
C GLN A 162 3.25 5.35 -19.09
N SER A 163 2.76 6.57 -18.89
CA SER A 163 1.59 6.85 -18.06
C SER A 163 0.37 5.97 -18.41
N SER A 164 0.04 5.84 -19.70
CA SER A 164 -1.10 5.00 -20.14
C SER A 164 -0.89 3.50 -19.90
N GLN A 165 0.36 3.03 -19.98
CA GLN A 165 0.67 1.62 -19.72
C GLN A 165 0.59 1.32 -18.23
N LEU A 166 1.10 2.22 -17.39
CA LEU A 166 1.00 2.11 -15.94
C LEU A 166 -0.45 2.15 -15.48
N GLU A 167 -1.25 3.07 -16.03
CA GLU A 167 -2.68 3.12 -15.75
C GLU A 167 -3.38 1.80 -16.12
N THR A 168 -3.08 1.23 -17.28
CA THR A 168 -3.62 -0.07 -17.71
C THR A 168 -3.25 -1.18 -16.73
N LYS A 169 -1.99 -1.22 -16.23
CA LYS A 169 -1.55 -2.20 -15.24
C LYS A 169 -2.32 -2.05 -13.92
N VAL A 170 -2.47 -0.82 -13.43
CA VAL A 170 -3.23 -0.54 -12.19
C VAL A 170 -4.69 -0.96 -12.32
N GLN A 171 -5.31 -0.71 -13.47
CA GLN A 171 -6.69 -1.15 -13.75
C GLN A 171 -6.79 -2.68 -13.84
N ASN A 172 -5.80 -3.35 -14.42
CA ASN A 172 -5.72 -4.81 -14.43
C ASN A 172 -5.56 -5.38 -13.01
N ASN A 173 -4.69 -4.79 -12.18
CA ASN A 173 -4.57 -5.15 -10.77
C ASN A 173 -5.93 -5.05 -10.05
N ARG A 174 -6.67 -3.96 -10.31
CA ARG A 174 -8.02 -3.78 -9.73
C ARG A 174 -8.98 -4.86 -10.19
N LYS A 175 -8.96 -5.20 -11.48
CA LYS A 175 -9.80 -6.28 -12.02
C LYS A 175 -9.46 -7.62 -11.38
N GLU A 176 -8.18 -7.99 -11.33
CA GLU A 176 -7.72 -9.22 -10.69
C GLU A 176 -8.07 -9.29 -9.20
N GLN A 177 -7.98 -8.15 -8.49
CA GLN A 177 -8.42 -8.03 -7.10
C GLN A 177 -9.90 -8.39 -6.95
N LEU A 178 -10.76 -7.84 -7.80
CA LEU A 178 -12.20 -8.12 -7.77
C LEU A 178 -12.50 -9.57 -8.16
N ASP A 179 -11.81 -10.09 -9.17
CA ASP A 179 -11.95 -11.48 -9.62
C ASP A 179 -11.50 -12.47 -8.53
N SER A 180 -10.58 -12.07 -7.63
CA SER A 180 -10.20 -12.87 -6.45
C SER A 180 -11.28 -12.94 -5.37
N GLY A 181 -12.33 -12.13 -5.47
CA GLY A 181 -13.49 -12.16 -4.57
C GLY A 181 -13.50 -11.07 -3.48
N HIS A 182 -12.58 -10.10 -3.50
CA HIS A 182 -12.60 -9.00 -2.53
C HIS A 182 -12.16 -7.66 -3.13
N TRP A 183 -12.70 -6.57 -2.59
CA TRP A 183 -12.51 -5.20 -3.09
C TRP A 183 -11.60 -4.32 -2.23
N GLY A 184 -11.25 -4.72 -1.02
CA GLY A 184 -10.52 -3.91 -0.04
C GLY A 184 -9.00 -4.08 -0.12
N ALA A 185 -8.25 -3.21 0.56
CA ALA A 185 -6.80 -3.26 0.70
C ALA A 185 -6.37 -2.90 2.14
N PRO A 186 -5.30 -3.54 2.69
CA PRO A 186 -4.46 -4.54 2.03
C PRO A 186 -5.23 -5.86 1.81
N LEU A 187 -4.99 -6.50 0.68
CA LEU A 187 -5.51 -7.82 0.38
C LEU A 187 -4.35 -8.73 -0.01
N PHE A 188 -4.29 -9.89 0.59
CA PHE A 188 -3.31 -10.92 0.27
C PHE A 188 -4.02 -12.08 -0.43
N VAL A 189 -3.44 -12.56 -1.53
CA VAL A 189 -3.99 -13.72 -2.25
C VAL A 189 -2.89 -14.76 -2.46
N PHE A 190 -3.16 -15.97 -2.04
CA PHE A 190 -2.25 -17.10 -2.21
C PHE A 190 -3.04 -18.36 -2.62
N GLN A 191 -2.74 -18.91 -3.79
CA GLN A 191 -3.38 -20.12 -4.34
C GLN A 191 -4.92 -20.03 -4.36
N GLY A 192 -5.47 -18.84 -4.64
CA GLY A 192 -6.90 -18.57 -4.67
C GLY A 192 -7.53 -18.26 -3.30
N GLU A 193 -6.81 -18.45 -2.21
CA GLU A 193 -7.26 -18.06 -0.87
C GLU A 193 -7.02 -16.58 -0.60
N VAL A 194 -7.99 -15.93 0.02
CA VAL A 194 -8.05 -14.47 0.20
C VAL A 194 -7.99 -14.08 1.67
N PHE A 195 -7.08 -13.16 2.01
CA PHE A 195 -6.91 -12.63 3.36
C PHE A 195 -7.01 -11.10 3.30
N PHE A 196 -8.10 -10.55 3.82
CA PHE A 196 -8.34 -9.10 3.78
C PHE A 196 -8.06 -8.44 5.13
N GLY A 197 -7.18 -7.45 5.12
CA GLY A 197 -6.88 -6.61 6.27
C GLY A 197 -5.52 -6.91 6.90
N GLN A 198 -4.97 -5.92 7.58
CA GLN A 198 -3.70 -6.04 8.31
C GLN A 198 -3.80 -7.03 9.50
N ASP A 199 -4.99 -7.26 9.99
CA ASP A 199 -5.31 -8.16 11.09
C ASP A 199 -5.45 -9.64 10.65
N ARG A 200 -5.35 -9.93 9.34
CA ARG A 200 -5.33 -11.29 8.78
C ARG A 200 -3.94 -11.80 8.42
N ILE A 201 -2.90 -11.07 8.73
CA ILE A 201 -1.52 -11.48 8.43
C ILE A 201 -1.14 -12.75 9.20
N ASP A 202 -1.60 -12.93 10.43
CA ASP A 202 -1.33 -14.14 11.21
C ASP A 202 -2.03 -15.36 10.61
N ASP A 203 -3.27 -15.20 10.12
CA ASP A 203 -4.01 -16.25 9.40
C ASP A 203 -3.31 -16.60 8.08
N LEU A 204 -2.85 -15.60 7.34
CA LEU A 204 -2.05 -15.80 6.12
C LEU A 204 -0.79 -16.63 6.43
N ILE A 205 0.00 -16.25 7.42
CA ILE A 205 1.24 -16.96 7.77
C ILE A 205 0.95 -18.39 8.23
N TRP A 206 -0.12 -18.59 9.00
CA TRP A 206 -0.55 -19.92 9.37
C TRP A 206 -0.85 -20.78 8.11
N TYR A 207 -1.57 -20.23 7.16
CA TYR A 207 -1.92 -20.91 5.90
C TYR A 207 -0.67 -21.20 5.04
N LEU A 208 0.23 -20.22 4.89
CA LEU A 208 1.48 -20.39 4.15
C LEU A 208 2.37 -21.48 4.75
N LYS A 209 2.47 -21.57 6.09
CA LYS A 209 3.21 -22.64 6.76
C LYS A 209 2.60 -24.01 6.50
N LYS A 210 1.29 -24.10 6.48
CA LYS A 210 0.58 -25.34 6.11
C LYS A 210 0.85 -25.74 4.66
N ALA A 211 1.11 -24.75 3.79
CA ALA A 211 1.50 -24.97 2.40
C ALA A 211 3.01 -25.14 2.18
N GLY A 212 3.82 -25.18 3.26
CA GLY A 212 5.25 -25.45 3.18
C GLY A 212 6.16 -24.21 3.20
N LEU A 213 5.68 -23.08 3.73
CA LEU A 213 6.54 -21.91 3.93
C LEU A 213 7.63 -22.21 4.97
N ASP A 214 8.88 -22.17 4.53
CA ASP A 214 10.06 -22.40 5.37
C ASP A 214 10.63 -21.10 5.94
N ALA A 215 11.12 -21.17 7.18
CA ALA A 215 11.92 -20.11 7.75
C ALA A 215 13.28 -20.05 7.03
N ARG A 216 13.80 -18.85 6.81
CA ARG A 216 15.18 -18.68 6.35
C ARG A 216 16.14 -19.22 7.41
N PRO A 217 17.28 -19.82 7.03
CA PRO A 217 18.32 -20.19 7.98
C PRO A 217 18.70 -18.97 8.84
N SER A 218 18.79 -19.15 10.15
CA SER A 218 19.28 -18.08 11.02
C SER A 218 20.71 -17.73 10.60
N THR A 219 20.93 -16.54 10.09
CA THR A 219 22.28 -15.98 9.98
C THR A 219 22.75 -15.69 11.39
N THR A 220 23.35 -16.68 12.03
CA THR A 220 24.12 -16.49 13.27
C THR A 220 25.37 -15.70 12.87
N ASN A 221 25.37 -14.41 13.16
CA ASN A 221 26.60 -13.61 13.27
C ASN A 221 27.09 -13.66 14.71
#